data_3c0f357527aeb61aad64a19cf0790432
#
_entry.id   3c0f357527aeb61aad64a19cf0790432
#
_cell.length_a   1.000
_cell.length_b   1.000
_cell.length_c   1.000
_cell.angle_alpha   90.00
_cell.angle_beta   90.00
_cell.angle_gamma   90.00
#
_symmetry.space_group_name_H-M   'P 1'
#
loop_
_entity.id
_entity.type
_entity.pdbx_description
1 polymer ?
#
loop_
_entity_poly.entity_id
_entity_poly.type
_entity_poly.pdbx_seq_one_letter_code
_entity_poly.pdbx_strand_id
1 'polypeptide(L)'
;MNIMKKSFLGVVLPLGLLSAAHADVYKFDNTHTNAVFNIDHFQTSTNHGGFYAISGELKYQPEKQDAEMRVTIPVSALNTGVDAFDNHIRSSDILDAEKYPEMVFKSTKWHFEDNKPVSIDGLLTMKGVTKPVTLTTTKFGCYMSPIFKAQVCGGDFVTQIDRTQWGVDYLVDMGMTKVVDIKIQAEAVKQ
;
A
#
# COMPACT_ATOMS: atom_id res chain seq x y z
N MET A 1 39.81 -72.37 8.95
CA MET A 1 38.62 -71.76 9.57
C MET A 1 38.70 -70.27 9.25
N ASN A 2 38.11 -69.89 8.08
CA ASN A 2 38.21 -68.51 7.56
C ASN A 2 37.05 -67.65 8.11
N ILE A 3 37.43 -66.62 8.86
CA ILE A 3 36.46 -65.63 9.38
C ILE A 3 36.33 -64.51 8.36
N MET A 4 35.21 -64.45 7.63
CA MET A 4 34.86 -63.36 6.72
C MET A 4 34.41 -62.13 7.54
N LYS A 5 35.22 -61.04 7.48
CA LYS A 5 34.83 -59.72 8.01
C LYS A 5 33.86 -59.05 7.02
N LYS A 6 32.60 -58.86 7.43
CA LYS A 6 31.63 -58.04 6.70
C LYS A 6 31.87 -56.59 7.05
N SER A 7 32.34 -55.80 6.07
CA SER A 7 32.40 -54.33 6.19
C SER A 7 31.03 -53.74 5.90
N PHE A 8 30.44 -53.08 6.91
CA PHE A 8 29.25 -52.26 6.74
C PHE A 8 29.66 -50.85 6.23
N LEU A 9 29.30 -50.56 5.00
CA LEU A 9 29.49 -49.24 4.40
C LEU A 9 28.27 -48.38 4.78
N GLY A 10 28.47 -47.52 5.78
CA GLY A 10 27.40 -46.57 6.19
C GLY A 10 27.24 -45.46 5.16
N VAL A 11 26.08 -45.39 4.51
CA VAL A 11 25.69 -44.30 3.64
C VAL A 11 25.26 -43.12 4.53
N VAL A 12 26.08 -42.07 4.60
CA VAL A 12 25.73 -40.79 5.23
C VAL A 12 24.96 -39.97 4.19
N LEU A 13 23.64 -39.86 4.30
CA LEU A 13 22.83 -38.89 3.54
C LEU A 13 23.11 -37.50 4.08
N PRO A 14 23.48 -36.52 3.21
CA PRO A 14 23.55 -35.14 3.64
C PRO A 14 22.13 -34.61 3.93
N LEU A 15 21.88 -34.20 5.17
CA LEU A 15 20.70 -33.42 5.53
C LEU A 15 20.84 -32.04 4.88
N GLY A 16 20.19 -31.85 3.74
CA GLY A 16 20.08 -30.54 3.11
C GLY A 16 19.29 -29.58 4.02
N LEU A 17 19.94 -28.57 4.55
CA LEU A 17 19.30 -27.45 5.23
C LEU A 17 18.44 -26.70 4.19
N LEU A 18 17.13 -26.96 4.20
CA LEU A 18 16.16 -26.15 3.49
C LEU A 18 16.14 -24.77 4.19
N SER A 19 16.90 -23.81 3.67
CA SER A 19 16.73 -22.41 4.05
C SER A 19 15.32 -21.97 3.65
N ALA A 20 14.44 -21.76 4.61
CA ALA A 20 13.18 -21.09 4.36
C ALA A 20 13.50 -19.67 3.90
N ALA A 21 13.29 -19.37 2.62
CA ALA A 21 13.40 -18.02 2.11
C ALA A 21 12.25 -17.21 2.71
N HIS A 22 12.56 -16.40 3.71
CA HIS A 22 11.63 -15.44 4.29
C HIS A 22 11.41 -14.29 3.30
N ALA A 23 10.17 -13.76 3.26
CA ALA A 23 9.88 -12.54 2.53
C ALA A 23 10.71 -11.40 3.10
N ASP A 24 11.30 -10.60 2.22
CA ASP A 24 11.93 -9.37 2.65
C ASP A 24 10.85 -8.39 3.15
N VAL A 25 11.10 -7.82 4.32
CA VAL A 25 10.19 -6.85 4.96
C VAL A 25 10.70 -5.44 4.67
N TYR A 26 9.80 -4.58 4.24
CA TYR A 26 10.06 -3.16 3.96
C TYR A 26 9.10 -2.31 4.79
N LYS A 27 9.58 -1.18 5.31
CA LYS A 27 8.75 -0.17 5.95
C LYS A 27 8.64 1.07 5.06
N PHE A 28 7.44 1.62 4.96
CA PHE A 28 7.23 2.82 4.19
C PHE A 28 8.00 4.01 4.77
N ASP A 29 8.71 4.71 3.90
CA ASP A 29 9.32 6.01 4.20
C ASP A 29 8.24 7.09 4.08
N ASN A 30 7.83 7.64 5.21
CA ASN A 30 6.77 8.64 5.27
C ASN A 30 7.15 9.99 4.65
N THR A 31 8.44 10.22 4.35
CA THR A 31 8.90 11.44 3.63
C THR A 31 8.71 11.30 2.11
N HIS A 32 8.67 10.06 1.61
CA HIS A 32 8.49 9.75 0.19
C HIS A 32 7.21 8.94 -0.09
N THR A 33 6.27 8.94 0.88
CA THR A 33 5.00 8.23 0.72
C THR A 33 3.84 9.17 0.99
N ASN A 34 2.97 9.32 -0.02
CA ASN A 34 1.78 10.17 0.07
C ASN A 34 0.66 9.65 -0.84
N ALA A 35 -0.56 10.08 -0.57
CA ALA A 35 -1.72 9.85 -1.41
C ALA A 35 -2.43 11.18 -1.67
N VAL A 36 -2.39 11.65 -2.90
CA VAL A 36 -3.02 12.91 -3.34
C VAL A 36 -4.34 12.60 -4.03
N PHE A 37 -5.38 13.33 -3.68
CA PHE A 37 -6.68 13.23 -4.31
C PHE A 37 -7.01 14.46 -5.15
N ASN A 38 -7.82 14.25 -6.19
CA ASN A 38 -8.45 15.31 -6.97
C ASN A 38 -9.96 15.00 -7.06
N ILE A 39 -10.78 16.02 -6.87
CA ILE A 39 -12.23 15.93 -6.95
C ILE A 39 -12.78 17.13 -7.70
N ASP A 40 -13.61 16.87 -8.71
CA ASP A 40 -14.31 17.93 -9.44
C ASP A 40 -15.28 18.67 -8.52
N HIS A 41 -15.25 19.99 -8.55
CA HIS A 41 -16.12 20.86 -7.77
C HIS A 41 -17.17 21.52 -8.68
N PHE A 42 -18.31 20.85 -8.81
CA PHE A 42 -19.47 21.31 -9.59
C PHE A 42 -19.14 21.69 -11.05
N GLN A 43 -18.24 20.91 -11.69
CA GLN A 43 -17.79 21.17 -13.07
C GLN A 43 -17.17 22.57 -13.29
N THR A 44 -16.70 23.19 -12.21
CA THR A 44 -16.13 24.55 -12.21
C THR A 44 -14.62 24.52 -12.02
N SER A 45 -14.15 23.74 -11.07
CA SER A 45 -12.72 23.63 -10.74
C SER A 45 -12.44 22.26 -10.11
N THR A 46 -11.16 21.95 -9.88
CA THR A 46 -10.75 20.74 -9.21
C THR A 46 -10.17 21.08 -7.85
N ASN A 47 -10.82 20.58 -6.78
CA ASN A 47 -10.23 20.59 -5.44
C ASN A 47 -9.20 19.47 -5.33
N HIS A 48 -8.11 19.74 -4.63
CA HIS A 48 -7.05 18.78 -4.39
C HIS A 48 -6.55 18.87 -2.95
N GLY A 49 -5.96 17.79 -2.50
CA GLY A 49 -5.31 17.68 -1.21
C GLY A 49 -4.55 16.36 -1.13
N GLY A 50 -3.89 16.11 -0.01
CA GLY A 50 -3.14 14.88 0.16
C GLY A 50 -3.03 14.46 1.62
N PHE A 51 -2.68 13.18 1.81
CA PHE A 51 -2.30 12.59 3.09
C PHE A 51 -0.80 12.30 3.05
N TYR A 52 -0.01 12.86 3.98
CA TYR A 52 1.45 12.88 3.92
C TYR A 52 2.17 12.14 5.05
N ALA A 53 1.46 11.61 6.04
CA ALA A 53 2.03 10.81 7.13
C ALA A 53 1.57 9.36 7.05
N ILE A 54 1.76 8.75 5.89
CA ILE A 54 1.36 7.37 5.62
C ILE A 54 2.43 6.43 6.19
N SER A 55 1.99 5.38 6.89
CA SER A 55 2.86 4.35 7.44
C SER A 55 2.38 2.96 7.05
N GLY A 56 3.26 1.96 7.17
CA GLY A 56 2.89 0.59 6.86
C GLY A 56 4.07 -0.31 6.60
N GLU A 57 3.76 -1.52 6.20
CA GLU A 57 4.71 -2.59 5.91
C GLU A 57 4.37 -3.25 4.59
N LEU A 58 5.41 -3.61 3.85
CA LEU A 58 5.37 -4.39 2.63
C LEU A 58 6.27 -5.61 2.80
N LYS A 59 5.75 -6.80 2.59
CA LYS A 59 6.52 -8.03 2.33
C LYS A 59 6.60 -8.21 0.83
N TYR A 60 7.80 -8.38 0.29
CA TYR A 60 8.02 -8.38 -1.15
C TYR A 60 8.96 -9.48 -1.60
N GLN A 61 8.52 -10.33 -2.50
CA GLN A 61 9.27 -11.44 -3.09
C GLN A 61 9.03 -11.50 -4.61
N PRO A 62 9.65 -10.63 -5.40
CA PRO A 62 9.36 -10.52 -6.83
C PRO A 62 9.63 -11.83 -7.61
N GLU A 63 10.64 -12.60 -7.20
CA GLU A 63 10.95 -13.88 -7.86
C GLU A 63 9.86 -14.94 -7.68
N LYS A 64 9.03 -14.80 -6.63
CA LYS A 64 7.86 -15.65 -6.39
C LYS A 64 6.57 -15.02 -6.88
N GLN A 65 6.64 -13.79 -7.42
CA GLN A 65 5.49 -12.96 -7.76
C GLN A 65 4.50 -12.83 -6.59
N ASP A 66 5.06 -12.64 -5.39
CA ASP A 66 4.32 -12.59 -4.14
C ASP A 66 4.64 -11.31 -3.36
N ALA A 67 3.59 -10.67 -2.85
CA ALA A 67 3.71 -9.51 -1.97
C ALA A 67 2.46 -9.34 -1.10
N GLU A 68 2.67 -8.85 0.11
CA GLU A 68 1.62 -8.48 1.04
C GLU A 68 1.90 -7.06 1.56
N MET A 69 0.89 -6.19 1.55
CA MET A 69 1.00 -4.81 2.00
C MET A 69 -0.14 -4.44 2.94
N ARG A 70 0.20 -3.74 4.02
CA ARG A 70 -0.75 -3.05 4.88
C ARG A 70 -0.29 -1.62 5.08
N VAL A 71 -1.18 -0.67 4.84
CA VAL A 71 -0.93 0.77 4.93
C VAL A 71 -1.96 1.40 5.84
N THR A 72 -1.50 2.27 6.74
CA THR A 72 -2.33 3.11 7.61
C THR A 72 -2.15 4.57 7.23
N ILE A 73 -3.26 5.26 7.04
CA ILE A 73 -3.35 6.65 6.60
C ILE A 73 -4.09 7.43 7.68
N PRO A 74 -3.38 8.20 8.52
CA PRO A 74 -4.03 9.05 9.52
C PRO A 74 -4.87 10.13 8.85
N VAL A 75 -6.14 10.28 9.22
CA VAL A 75 -7.01 11.34 8.68
C VAL A 75 -6.52 12.72 9.10
N SER A 76 -5.83 12.81 10.23
CA SER A 76 -5.15 14.04 10.70
C SER A 76 -4.02 14.52 9.79
N ALA A 77 -3.45 13.62 8.96
CA ALA A 77 -2.38 13.94 8.00
C ALA A 77 -2.89 14.59 6.70
N LEU A 78 -4.18 14.87 6.61
CA LEU A 78 -4.78 15.61 5.51
C LEU A 78 -4.21 17.03 5.43
N ASN A 79 -3.86 17.45 4.22
CA ASN A 79 -3.44 18.81 3.91
C ASN A 79 -3.91 19.21 2.50
N THR A 80 -4.71 20.25 2.40
CA THR A 80 -5.16 20.88 1.16
C THR A 80 -4.45 22.22 0.92
N GLY A 81 -3.60 22.65 1.85
CA GLY A 81 -3.00 23.97 1.88
C GLY A 81 -3.91 25.06 2.49
N VAL A 82 -5.12 24.71 2.94
CA VAL A 82 -6.08 25.63 3.55
C VAL A 82 -6.68 25.02 4.81
N ASP A 83 -6.30 25.49 5.99
CA ASP A 83 -6.68 24.93 7.29
C ASP A 83 -8.20 24.81 7.48
N ALA A 84 -8.98 25.81 7.04
CA ALA A 84 -10.44 25.77 7.15
C ALA A 84 -11.04 24.64 6.31
N PHE A 85 -10.48 24.37 5.14
CA PHE A 85 -10.91 23.28 4.28
C PHE A 85 -10.47 21.92 4.83
N ASP A 86 -9.27 21.81 5.36
CA ASP A 86 -8.79 20.61 6.06
C ASP A 86 -9.69 20.25 7.23
N ASN A 87 -10.06 21.24 8.06
CA ASN A 87 -10.97 21.05 9.18
C ASN A 87 -12.36 20.58 8.74
N HIS A 88 -12.88 21.14 7.64
CA HIS A 88 -14.15 20.71 7.08
C HIS A 88 -14.10 19.27 6.55
N ILE A 89 -13.06 18.89 5.80
CA ILE A 89 -12.92 17.52 5.31
C ILE A 89 -12.79 16.52 6.47
N ARG A 90 -12.12 16.89 7.56
CA ARG A 90 -11.98 16.06 8.76
C ARG A 90 -13.25 15.99 9.62
N SER A 91 -14.21 16.89 9.41
CA SER A 91 -15.44 16.95 10.22
C SER A 91 -16.34 15.72 10.03
N SER A 92 -17.39 15.64 10.88
CA SER A 92 -18.43 14.60 10.79
C SER A 92 -19.17 14.58 9.46
N ASP A 93 -19.21 15.71 8.75
CA ASP A 93 -19.91 15.85 7.47
C ASP A 93 -19.23 15.04 6.35
N ILE A 94 -17.88 14.84 6.44
CA ILE A 94 -17.11 14.19 5.38
C ILE A 94 -16.40 12.95 5.89
N LEU A 95 -15.25 13.06 6.58
CA LEU A 95 -14.44 11.91 6.99
C LEU A 95 -14.66 11.47 8.43
N ASP A 96 -15.26 12.32 9.28
CA ASP A 96 -15.54 12.05 10.69
C ASP A 96 -14.30 11.55 11.45
N ALA A 97 -13.23 12.36 11.40
CA ALA A 97 -11.91 11.99 11.91
C ALA A 97 -11.89 11.71 13.42
N GLU A 98 -12.82 12.27 14.19
CA GLU A 98 -12.95 12.00 15.61
C GLU A 98 -13.36 10.55 15.86
N LYS A 99 -14.29 10.03 15.06
CA LYS A 99 -14.78 8.65 15.16
C LYS A 99 -13.92 7.67 14.36
N TYR A 100 -13.37 8.10 13.25
CA TYR A 100 -12.58 7.29 12.32
C TYR A 100 -11.23 7.95 12.04
N PRO A 101 -10.28 7.90 12.99
CA PRO A 101 -9.02 8.64 12.90
C PRO A 101 -8.08 8.14 11.80
N GLU A 102 -8.35 6.94 11.26
CA GLU A 102 -7.47 6.29 10.28
C GLU A 102 -8.27 5.67 9.14
N MET A 103 -7.66 5.68 7.95
CA MET A 103 -8.02 4.80 6.84
C MET A 103 -6.95 3.71 6.72
N VAL A 104 -7.36 2.52 6.28
CA VAL A 104 -6.45 1.37 6.14
C VAL A 104 -6.64 0.75 4.76
N PHE A 105 -5.52 0.56 4.04
CA PHE A 105 -5.50 -0.28 2.85
C PHE A 105 -4.73 -1.58 3.15
N LYS A 106 -5.31 -2.72 2.76
CA LYS A 106 -4.69 -4.03 2.84
C LYS A 106 -4.75 -4.70 1.47
N SER A 107 -3.61 -5.04 0.89
CA SER A 107 -3.57 -5.78 -0.36
C SER A 107 -4.17 -7.18 -0.20
N THR A 108 -4.82 -7.67 -1.24
CA THR A 108 -5.38 -9.03 -1.33
C THR A 108 -4.73 -9.82 -2.43
N LYS A 109 -4.29 -9.15 -3.52
CA LYS A 109 -3.62 -9.78 -4.63
C LYS A 109 -2.72 -8.78 -5.34
N TRP A 110 -1.53 -9.23 -5.72
CA TRP A 110 -0.60 -8.50 -6.57
C TRP A 110 -0.55 -9.15 -7.94
N HIS A 111 -0.55 -8.34 -8.98
CA HIS A 111 -0.42 -8.79 -10.36
C HIS A 111 0.94 -8.35 -10.88
N PHE A 112 1.68 -9.26 -11.47
CA PHE A 112 3.05 -9.04 -11.92
C PHE A 112 3.17 -9.30 -13.42
N GLU A 113 3.99 -8.49 -14.09
CA GLU A 113 4.52 -8.71 -15.43
C GLU A 113 6.04 -8.50 -15.36
N ASP A 114 6.82 -9.39 -15.90
CA ASP A 114 8.29 -9.37 -15.87
C ASP A 114 8.86 -9.10 -14.45
N ASN A 115 8.30 -9.76 -13.44
CA ASN A 115 8.61 -9.60 -12.00
C ASN A 115 8.40 -8.19 -11.45
N LYS A 116 7.64 -7.33 -12.15
CA LYS A 116 7.25 -6.01 -11.67
C LYS A 116 5.74 -5.96 -11.42
N PRO A 117 5.29 -5.34 -10.33
CA PRO A 117 3.87 -5.17 -10.08
C PRO A 117 3.25 -4.23 -11.13
N VAL A 118 2.15 -4.67 -11.75
CA VAL A 118 1.35 -3.87 -12.69
C VAL A 118 0.04 -3.40 -12.08
N SER A 119 -0.49 -4.14 -11.11
CA SER A 119 -1.64 -3.70 -10.31
C SER A 119 -1.70 -4.42 -8.96
N ILE A 120 -2.41 -3.83 -8.02
CA ILE A 120 -2.58 -4.34 -6.65
C ILE A 120 -4.07 -4.25 -6.31
N ASP A 121 -4.71 -5.41 -6.15
CA ASP A 121 -6.04 -5.47 -5.58
C ASP A 121 -5.96 -5.42 -4.05
N GLY A 122 -6.90 -4.73 -3.43
CA GLY A 122 -6.93 -4.62 -1.99
C GLY A 122 -8.28 -4.18 -1.44
N LEU A 123 -8.31 -4.06 -0.14
CA LEU A 123 -9.46 -3.59 0.63
C LEU A 123 -9.11 -2.25 1.29
N LEU A 124 -9.86 -1.21 0.97
CA LEU A 124 -9.77 0.09 1.63
C LEU A 124 -10.87 0.19 2.68
N THR A 125 -10.47 0.44 3.92
CA THR A 125 -11.37 0.79 5.01
C THR A 125 -11.33 2.30 5.24
N MET A 126 -12.46 2.97 5.11
CA MET A 126 -12.66 4.39 5.36
C MET A 126 -14.02 4.60 6.05
N LYS A 127 -14.13 5.48 7.04
CA LYS A 127 -15.36 5.67 7.85
C LYS A 127 -15.98 4.36 8.37
N GLY A 128 -15.14 3.37 8.74
CA GLY A 128 -15.60 2.06 9.21
C GLY A 128 -16.17 1.12 8.14
N VAL A 129 -16.22 1.55 6.87
CA VAL A 129 -16.69 0.73 5.74
C VAL A 129 -15.50 0.21 4.96
N THR A 130 -15.51 -1.07 4.59
CA THR A 130 -14.45 -1.74 3.82
C THR A 130 -14.96 -2.10 2.43
N LYS A 131 -14.26 -1.67 1.39
CA LYS A 131 -14.59 -1.94 -0.02
C LYS A 131 -13.35 -2.33 -0.82
N PRO A 132 -13.50 -3.09 -1.91
CA PRO A 132 -12.41 -3.41 -2.80
C PRO A 132 -11.96 -2.16 -3.58
N VAL A 133 -10.64 -2.04 -3.76
CA VAL A 133 -10.00 -1.02 -4.59
C VAL A 133 -8.83 -1.67 -5.31
N THR A 134 -8.64 -1.36 -6.59
CA THR A 134 -7.47 -1.76 -7.37
C THR A 134 -6.59 -0.55 -7.61
N LEU A 135 -5.32 -0.66 -7.26
CA LEU A 135 -4.28 0.32 -7.57
C LEU A 135 -3.58 -0.11 -8.87
N THR A 136 -3.59 0.75 -9.88
CA THR A 136 -2.84 0.54 -11.12
C THR A 136 -1.45 1.14 -10.98
N THR A 137 -0.41 0.35 -11.25
CA THR A 137 0.98 0.82 -11.20
C THR A 137 1.31 1.60 -12.47
N THR A 138 1.81 2.81 -12.33
CA THR A 138 2.28 3.64 -13.45
C THR A 138 3.80 3.68 -13.53
N LYS A 139 4.47 3.43 -12.42
CA LYS A 139 5.93 3.35 -12.31
C LYS A 139 6.28 2.45 -11.13
N PHE A 140 7.31 1.61 -11.27
CA PHE A 140 7.84 0.81 -10.16
C PHE A 140 9.34 0.55 -10.37
N GLY A 141 10.10 0.58 -9.27
CA GLY A 141 11.52 0.26 -9.28
C GLY A 141 12.10 0.07 -7.89
N CYS A 142 13.31 -0.50 -7.87
CA CYS A 142 14.09 -0.62 -6.65
C CYS A 142 15.50 -0.06 -6.90
N TYR A 143 16.09 0.51 -5.85
CA TYR A 143 17.47 1.01 -5.88
C TYR A 143 18.15 0.81 -4.54
N MET A 144 19.48 0.85 -4.52
CA MET A 144 20.26 0.85 -3.28
C MET A 144 20.39 2.30 -2.78
N SER A 145 19.75 2.62 -1.68
CA SER A 145 19.78 3.96 -1.13
C SER A 145 21.14 4.27 -0.49
N PRO A 146 21.81 5.37 -0.89
CA PRO A 146 23.05 5.81 -0.25
C PRO A 146 22.82 6.34 1.18
N ILE A 147 21.61 6.78 1.48
CA ILE A 147 21.22 7.34 2.78
C ILE A 147 20.91 6.22 3.77
N PHE A 148 19.97 5.33 3.40
CA PHE A 148 19.55 4.22 4.25
C PHE A 148 20.54 3.04 4.24
N LYS A 149 21.47 2.99 3.25
CA LYS A 149 22.38 1.86 3.00
C LYS A 149 21.64 0.52 2.89
N ALA A 150 20.41 0.58 2.42
CA ALA A 150 19.49 -0.53 2.23
C ALA A 150 18.77 -0.40 0.88
N GLN A 151 18.20 -1.49 0.40
CA GLN A 151 17.36 -1.45 -0.78
C GLN A 151 16.06 -0.69 -0.46
N VAL A 152 15.69 0.21 -1.36
CA VAL A 152 14.41 0.90 -1.38
C VAL A 152 13.65 0.45 -2.61
N CYS A 153 12.41 0.01 -2.43
CA CYS A 153 11.50 -0.30 -3.52
C CYS A 153 10.29 0.61 -3.44
N GLY A 154 9.78 1.05 -4.58
CA GLY A 154 8.63 1.95 -4.59
C GLY A 154 8.11 2.22 -5.98
N GLY A 155 7.07 3.03 -6.04
CA GLY A 155 6.43 3.36 -7.30
C GLY A 155 5.34 4.42 -7.18
N ASP A 156 4.77 4.71 -8.34
CA ASP A 156 3.62 5.58 -8.50
C ASP A 156 2.41 4.72 -8.90
N PHE A 157 1.28 4.97 -8.23
CA PHE A 157 0.04 4.23 -8.45
C PHE A 157 -1.11 5.20 -8.63
N VAL A 158 -2.13 4.76 -9.37
CA VAL A 158 -3.36 5.52 -9.56
C VAL A 158 -4.57 4.65 -9.29
N THR A 159 -5.63 5.28 -8.80
CA THR A 159 -6.94 4.66 -8.69
C THR A 159 -8.03 5.72 -8.75
N GLN A 160 -9.25 5.28 -8.98
CA GLN A 160 -10.45 6.10 -8.92
C GLN A 160 -11.47 5.39 -8.03
N ILE A 161 -12.11 6.12 -7.13
CA ILE A 161 -13.12 5.58 -6.24
C ILE A 161 -14.43 6.37 -6.34
N ASP A 162 -15.54 5.69 -6.13
CA ASP A 162 -16.83 6.32 -5.80
C ASP A 162 -16.91 6.49 -4.29
N ARG A 163 -16.71 7.72 -3.80
CA ARG A 163 -16.65 8.05 -2.37
C ARG A 163 -17.92 7.71 -1.59
N THR A 164 -19.07 7.65 -2.28
CA THR A 164 -20.35 7.33 -1.65
C THR A 164 -20.42 5.89 -1.14
N GLN A 165 -19.61 4.99 -1.69
CA GLN A 165 -19.52 3.61 -1.20
C GLN A 165 -19.02 3.50 0.25
N TRP A 166 -18.38 4.55 0.76
CA TRP A 166 -17.92 4.66 2.16
C TRP A 166 -18.75 5.65 2.98
N GLY A 167 -19.92 6.11 2.46
CA GLY A 167 -20.75 7.09 3.13
C GLY A 167 -20.11 8.49 3.17
N VAL A 168 -19.28 8.82 2.18
CA VAL A 168 -18.74 10.17 1.97
C VAL A 168 -19.57 10.80 0.83
N ASP A 169 -20.77 11.24 1.15
CA ASP A 169 -21.79 11.69 0.19
C ASP A 169 -22.10 13.18 0.26
N TYR A 170 -21.36 13.94 1.06
CA TYR A 170 -21.55 15.38 1.23
C TYR A 170 -21.69 16.10 -0.11
N LEU A 171 -22.79 16.87 -0.28
CA LEU A 171 -23.19 17.63 -1.47
C LEU A 171 -23.39 16.81 -2.76
N VAL A 172 -23.44 15.49 -2.70
CA VAL A 172 -23.70 14.67 -3.90
C VAL A 172 -25.08 14.96 -4.48
N ASP A 173 -26.10 15.06 -3.63
CA ASP A 173 -27.46 15.38 -4.05
C ASP A 173 -27.61 16.80 -4.62
N MET A 174 -26.62 17.67 -4.37
CA MET A 174 -26.54 19.02 -4.91
C MET A 174 -25.68 19.12 -6.19
N GLY A 175 -25.21 17.99 -6.73
CA GLY A 175 -24.45 17.94 -7.97
C GLY A 175 -22.93 17.84 -7.83
N MET A 176 -22.41 17.67 -6.60
CA MET A 176 -20.99 17.37 -6.41
C MET A 176 -20.67 15.95 -6.92
N THR A 177 -19.53 15.78 -7.59
CA THR A 177 -19.13 14.46 -8.11
C THR A 177 -18.98 13.40 -7.01
N LYS A 178 -19.31 12.16 -7.36
CA LYS A 178 -19.05 10.98 -6.52
C LYS A 178 -17.61 10.49 -6.67
N VAL A 179 -17.00 10.80 -7.79
CA VAL A 179 -15.72 10.23 -8.22
C VAL A 179 -14.58 11.04 -7.65
N VAL A 180 -13.60 10.35 -7.08
CA VAL A 180 -12.34 10.91 -6.60
C VAL A 180 -11.21 10.19 -7.30
N ASP A 181 -10.35 10.95 -7.99
CA ASP A 181 -9.09 10.47 -8.54
C ASP A 181 -8.01 10.49 -7.46
N ILE A 182 -7.25 9.41 -7.34
CA ILE A 182 -6.20 9.27 -6.33
C ILE A 182 -4.89 8.91 -7.04
N LYS A 183 -3.84 9.67 -6.72
CA LYS A 183 -2.46 9.39 -7.12
C LYS A 183 -1.65 9.11 -5.87
N ILE A 184 -0.90 8.02 -5.90
CA ILE A 184 -0.10 7.55 -4.76
C ILE A 184 1.35 7.50 -5.20
N GLN A 185 2.23 8.11 -4.42
CA GLN A 185 3.66 7.88 -4.43
C GLN A 185 4.01 7.08 -3.19
N ALA A 186 4.80 6.02 -3.33
CA ALA A 186 5.18 5.20 -2.19
C ALA A 186 6.60 4.66 -2.36
N GLU A 187 7.44 4.84 -1.34
CA GLU A 187 8.74 4.20 -1.21
C GLU A 187 8.83 3.45 0.11
N ALA A 188 9.43 2.26 0.09
CA ALA A 188 9.60 1.44 1.27
C ALA A 188 11.04 0.93 1.37
N VAL A 189 11.61 1.00 2.57
CA VAL A 189 13.00 0.68 2.90
C VAL A 189 13.06 -0.73 3.47
N LYS A 190 13.92 -1.58 2.90
CA LYS A 190 14.20 -2.93 3.40
C LYS A 190 14.77 -2.87 4.82
N GLN A 191 14.24 -3.74 5.70
CA GLN A 191 14.61 -3.83 7.11
C GLN A 191 15.68 -4.90 7.37
#